data_9e0b4a894b1452d394911d5985ae2b77
#
_entry.id   9e0b4a894b1452d394911d5985ae2b77
#
_cell.length_a   1.000
_cell.length_b   1.000
_cell.length_c   1.000
_cell.angle_alpha   90.00
_cell.angle_beta   90.00
_cell.angle_gamma   90.00
#
_symmetry.space_group_name_H-M   'P 1'
#
loop_
_entity.id
_entity.type
_entity.pdbx_description
1 polymer ?
#
loop_
_entity_poly.entity_id
_entity_poly.type
_entity_poly.pdbx_seq_one_letter_code
_entity_poly.pdbx_strand_id
1 'polypeptide(L)'
;MAEDSALGQAVTEHVAMVYSTARRVLGNEAQAADVVQETFFQFARNAHRIQGAVSGWLHRVATRRSYDLIRQESSRRQREQEYSLCHQEPDTTWNELEPVLDAALDELPEPSRELLVRHFLEGRTTIQIAAENNWSQPTASRRIAQALDELRTHLRKRGVAVSLAMLVPLLTQSTQAAPASVIASLGKVALAHSATSL
;
A
#
# COMPACT_ATOMS: atom_id res chain seq x y z
N MET A 1 8.69 15.51 -21.03
CA MET A 1 9.92 14.69 -20.92
C MET A 1 10.37 14.43 -19.50
N ALA A 2 10.45 15.41 -18.57
CA ALA A 2 10.86 15.14 -17.17
C ALA A 2 9.78 14.40 -16.36
N GLU A 3 8.51 14.70 -16.55
CA GLU A 3 7.39 14.06 -15.84
C GLU A 3 7.16 12.62 -16.27
N ASP A 4 7.34 12.30 -17.55
CA ASP A 4 7.25 10.91 -18.05
C ASP A 4 8.37 10.03 -17.48
N SER A 5 9.55 10.60 -17.27
CA SER A 5 10.67 9.93 -16.60
C SER A 5 10.35 9.64 -15.13
N ALA A 6 9.72 10.60 -14.41
CA ALA A 6 9.34 10.43 -13.02
C ALA A 6 8.24 9.38 -12.82
N LEU A 7 7.23 9.37 -13.69
CA LEU A 7 6.18 8.35 -13.68
C LEU A 7 6.76 6.96 -13.98
N GLY A 8 7.59 6.83 -15.02
CA GLY A 8 8.23 5.57 -15.37
C GLY A 8 9.10 5.01 -14.24
N GLN A 9 9.86 5.88 -13.57
CA GLN A 9 10.67 5.51 -12.42
C GLN A 9 9.79 5.08 -11.25
N ALA A 10 8.75 5.85 -10.90
CA ALA A 10 7.83 5.50 -9.82
C ALA A 10 7.11 4.16 -10.08
N VAL A 11 6.70 3.87 -11.31
CA VAL A 11 6.12 2.57 -11.67
C VAL A 11 7.14 1.46 -11.45
N THR A 12 8.37 1.60 -11.98
CA THR A 12 9.39 0.57 -11.86
C THR A 12 9.75 0.26 -10.41
N GLU A 13 9.85 1.29 -9.56
CA GLU A 13 10.27 1.13 -8.17
C GLU A 13 9.14 0.64 -7.25
N HIS A 14 7.88 1.03 -7.50
CA HIS A 14 6.82 0.89 -6.51
C HIS A 14 5.66 -0.01 -6.94
N VAL A 15 5.59 -0.49 -8.20
CA VAL A 15 4.44 -1.25 -8.69
C VAL A 15 4.19 -2.54 -7.89
N ALA A 16 5.24 -3.24 -7.49
CA ALA A 16 5.12 -4.46 -6.70
C ALA A 16 4.49 -4.20 -5.32
N MET A 17 4.92 -3.13 -4.65
CA MET A 17 4.37 -2.70 -3.36
C MET A 17 2.90 -2.29 -3.49
N VAL A 18 2.56 -1.46 -4.47
CA VAL A 18 1.18 -0.99 -4.71
C VAL A 18 0.25 -2.17 -5.03
N TYR A 19 0.69 -3.09 -5.91
CA TYR A 19 -0.08 -4.28 -6.26
C TYR A 19 -0.31 -5.19 -5.05
N SER A 20 0.75 -5.48 -4.28
CA SER A 20 0.66 -6.31 -3.08
C SER A 20 -0.30 -5.74 -2.05
N THR A 21 -0.25 -4.42 -1.81
CA THR A 21 -1.17 -3.72 -0.92
C THR A 21 -2.62 -3.87 -1.39
N ALA A 22 -2.91 -3.57 -2.65
CA ALA A 22 -4.25 -3.72 -3.20
C ALA A 22 -4.74 -5.18 -3.16
N ARG A 23 -3.86 -6.13 -3.46
CA ARG A 23 -4.18 -7.57 -3.47
C ARG A 23 -4.52 -8.11 -2.08
N ARG A 24 -3.77 -7.68 -1.04
CA ARG A 24 -4.06 -8.04 0.36
C ARG A 24 -5.43 -7.54 0.80
N VAL A 25 -5.72 -6.28 0.53
CA VAL A 25 -6.98 -5.65 0.97
C VAL A 25 -8.18 -6.21 0.22
N LEU A 26 -8.08 -6.41 -1.10
CA LEU A 26 -9.22 -6.78 -1.95
C LEU A 26 -9.42 -8.30 -2.11
N GLY A 27 -8.37 -9.11 -1.93
CA GLY A 27 -8.43 -10.53 -2.20
C GLY A 27 -8.65 -10.91 -3.68
N ASN A 28 -8.80 -9.94 -4.59
CA ASN A 28 -9.15 -10.12 -6.00
C ASN A 28 -8.10 -9.49 -6.92
N GLU A 29 -7.59 -10.27 -7.89
CA GLU A 29 -6.51 -9.84 -8.79
C GLU A 29 -6.96 -8.76 -9.80
N ALA A 30 -8.16 -8.88 -10.34
CA ALA A 30 -8.67 -7.93 -11.31
C ALA A 30 -8.89 -6.57 -10.66
N GLN A 31 -9.54 -6.53 -9.50
CA GLN A 31 -9.73 -5.31 -8.72
C GLN A 31 -8.40 -4.69 -8.25
N ALA A 32 -7.43 -5.53 -7.86
CA ALA A 32 -6.11 -5.06 -7.50
C ALA A 32 -5.39 -4.40 -8.69
N ALA A 33 -5.51 -4.96 -9.89
CA ALA A 33 -4.96 -4.36 -11.11
C ALA A 33 -5.59 -2.98 -11.40
N ASP A 34 -6.90 -2.84 -11.21
CA ASP A 34 -7.61 -1.56 -11.40
C ASP A 34 -7.14 -0.51 -10.38
N VAL A 35 -6.99 -0.90 -9.11
CA VAL A 35 -6.44 -0.01 -8.07
C VAL A 35 -5.02 0.44 -8.39
N VAL A 36 -4.17 -0.46 -8.90
CA VAL A 36 -2.81 -0.10 -9.31
C VAL A 36 -2.84 0.97 -10.41
N GLN A 37 -3.65 0.77 -11.45
CA GLN A 37 -3.78 1.75 -12.54
C GLN A 37 -4.26 3.11 -12.03
N GLU A 38 -5.32 3.13 -11.23
CA GLU A 38 -5.87 4.35 -10.66
C GLU A 38 -4.86 5.05 -9.75
N THR A 39 -4.09 4.29 -8.94
CA THR A 39 -3.06 4.84 -8.05
C THR A 39 -1.97 5.57 -8.82
N PHE A 40 -1.44 4.96 -9.90
CA PHE A 40 -0.43 5.61 -10.72
C PHE A 40 -1.00 6.72 -11.61
N PHE A 41 -2.25 6.63 -12.03
CA PHE A 41 -2.92 7.74 -12.70
C PHE A 41 -3.06 8.95 -11.78
N GLN A 42 -3.45 8.75 -10.52
CA GLN A 42 -3.49 9.83 -9.53
C GLN A 42 -2.09 10.38 -9.23
N PHE A 43 -1.08 9.52 -9.18
CA PHE A 43 0.31 9.95 -9.03
C PHE A 43 0.72 10.88 -10.17
N ALA A 44 0.50 10.48 -11.43
CA ALA A 44 0.84 11.30 -12.60
C ALA A 44 0.22 12.71 -12.53
N ARG A 45 -1.03 12.82 -12.05
CA ARG A 45 -1.74 14.10 -11.93
C ARG A 45 -1.30 14.96 -10.74
N ASN A 46 -0.75 14.35 -9.70
CA ASN A 46 -0.48 15.03 -8.43
C ASN A 46 1.00 15.01 -8.04
N ALA A 47 1.90 14.47 -8.87
CA ALA A 47 3.32 14.31 -8.53
C ALA A 47 3.97 15.59 -8.00
N HIS A 48 3.65 16.75 -8.61
CA HIS A 48 4.16 18.06 -8.24
C HIS A 48 3.69 18.56 -6.87
N ARG A 49 2.65 17.94 -6.28
CA ARG A 49 2.09 18.32 -4.97
C ARG A 49 2.51 17.40 -3.84
N ILE A 50 3.15 16.29 -4.17
CA ILE A 50 3.53 15.28 -3.19
C ILE A 50 4.73 15.80 -2.42
N GLN A 51 4.52 16.06 -1.12
CA GLN A 51 5.58 16.40 -0.17
C GLN A 51 5.91 15.13 0.63
N GLY A 52 7.17 14.72 0.64
CA GLY A 52 7.62 13.48 1.31
C GLY A 52 7.87 12.32 0.34
N ALA A 53 7.99 11.11 0.89
CA ALA A 53 8.32 9.95 0.07
C ALA A 53 7.13 9.49 -0.77
N VAL A 54 7.41 9.24 -2.04
CA VAL A 54 6.45 8.74 -3.02
C VAL A 54 5.84 7.41 -2.57
N SER A 55 6.65 6.50 -1.98
CA SER A 55 6.19 5.19 -1.51
C SER A 55 5.07 5.27 -0.46
N GLY A 56 5.23 6.13 0.55
CA GLY A 56 4.21 6.34 1.58
C GLY A 56 2.90 6.91 1.02
N TRP A 57 3.00 7.82 0.06
CA TRP A 57 1.84 8.39 -0.63
C TRP A 57 1.11 7.33 -1.48
N LEU A 58 1.86 6.57 -2.29
CA LEU A 58 1.30 5.50 -3.13
C LEU A 58 0.62 4.41 -2.28
N HIS A 59 1.25 3.98 -1.18
CA HIS A 59 0.65 3.03 -0.25
C HIS A 59 -0.68 3.56 0.29
N ARG A 60 -0.73 4.81 0.75
CA ARG A 60 -1.96 5.46 1.25
C ARG A 60 -3.06 5.48 0.20
N VAL A 61 -2.75 5.87 -1.03
CA VAL A 61 -3.75 5.93 -2.11
C VAL A 61 -4.28 4.55 -2.43
N ALA A 62 -3.39 3.55 -2.58
CA ALA A 62 -3.78 2.16 -2.84
C ALA A 62 -4.68 1.60 -1.74
N THR A 63 -4.31 1.78 -0.47
CA THR A 63 -5.08 1.33 0.68
C THR A 63 -6.48 1.96 0.69
N ARG A 64 -6.58 3.28 0.56
CA ARG A 64 -7.87 3.99 0.58
C ARG A 64 -8.77 3.59 -0.58
N ARG A 65 -8.22 3.51 -1.79
CA ARG A 65 -8.97 3.06 -2.96
C ARG A 65 -9.49 1.64 -2.82
N SER A 66 -8.69 0.75 -2.26
CA SER A 66 -9.12 -0.63 -1.98
C SER A 66 -10.29 -0.67 -0.99
N TYR A 67 -10.23 0.10 0.10
CA TYR A 67 -11.35 0.19 1.05
C TYR A 67 -12.59 0.86 0.46
N ASP A 68 -12.43 1.86 -0.39
CA ASP A 68 -13.57 2.48 -1.07
C ASP A 68 -14.30 1.47 -1.98
N LEU A 69 -13.57 0.62 -2.69
CA LEU A 69 -14.15 -0.47 -3.49
C LEU A 69 -14.92 -1.47 -2.62
N ILE A 70 -14.35 -1.90 -1.48
CA ILE A 70 -15.05 -2.79 -0.54
C ILE A 70 -16.35 -2.15 -0.04
N ARG A 71 -16.33 -0.86 0.33
CA ARG A 71 -17.53 -0.14 0.77
C ARG A 71 -18.58 -0.05 -0.33
N GLN A 72 -18.18 0.25 -1.56
CA GLN A 72 -19.09 0.32 -2.71
C GLN A 72 -19.71 -1.04 -2.98
N GLU A 73 -18.94 -2.11 -2.94
CA GLU A 73 -19.42 -3.47 -3.17
C GLU A 73 -20.32 -3.96 -2.04
N SER A 74 -19.98 -3.68 -0.77
CA SER A 74 -20.84 -4.00 0.38
C SER A 74 -22.16 -3.25 0.33
N SER A 75 -22.15 -1.95 -0.04
CA SER A 75 -23.37 -1.15 -0.22
C SER A 75 -24.22 -1.62 -1.40
N ARG A 76 -23.58 -2.17 -2.46
CA ARG A 76 -24.30 -2.80 -3.56
C ARG A 76 -24.93 -4.12 -3.12
N ARG A 77 -24.16 -4.98 -2.45
CA ARG A 77 -24.66 -6.26 -1.89
C ARG A 77 -25.75 -6.05 -0.85
N GLN A 78 -25.65 -5.04 0.02
CA GLN A 78 -26.72 -4.71 0.96
C GLN A 78 -28.03 -4.34 0.25
N ARG A 79 -27.97 -3.57 -0.83
CA ARG A 79 -29.16 -3.26 -1.66
C ARG A 79 -29.70 -4.48 -2.41
N GLU A 80 -28.84 -5.42 -2.76
CA GLU A 80 -29.21 -6.70 -3.39
C GLU A 80 -29.64 -7.74 -2.34
N GLN A 81 -29.12 -7.67 -1.09
CA GLN A 81 -29.41 -8.60 0.02
C GLN A 81 -30.60 -8.22 0.90
N GLU A 82 -31.24 -7.07 0.69
CA GLU A 82 -32.60 -6.88 1.22
C GLU A 82 -33.57 -7.99 0.75
N TYR A 83 -33.09 -8.88 -0.13
CA TYR A 83 -33.80 -10.04 -0.64
C TYR A 83 -33.32 -11.42 -0.09
N SER A 84 -32.29 -11.51 0.72
CA SER A 84 -31.84 -12.82 1.26
C SER A 84 -30.96 -12.73 2.49
N LEU A 85 -31.49 -13.15 3.63
CA LEU A 85 -30.80 -13.31 4.92
C LEU A 85 -29.95 -14.58 4.95
N CYS A 86 -28.66 -14.49 5.23
CA CYS A 86 -27.96 -15.52 6.01
C CYS A 86 -26.63 -15.00 6.59
N HIS A 87 -26.43 -15.29 7.89
CA HIS A 87 -25.24 -14.93 8.68
C HIS A 87 -24.10 -15.91 8.44
N GLN A 88 -22.89 -15.41 8.34
CA GLN A 88 -21.66 -16.17 8.60
C GLN A 88 -20.81 -15.41 9.61
N GLU A 89 -20.45 -16.09 10.71
CA GLU A 89 -19.48 -15.60 11.70
C GLU A 89 -18.05 -15.72 11.16
N PRO A 90 -17.15 -14.76 11.50
CA PRO A 90 -15.78 -14.77 10.98
C PRO A 90 -14.88 -15.67 11.82
N ASP A 91 -14.26 -16.63 11.18
CA ASP A 91 -13.11 -17.40 11.70
C ASP A 91 -11.85 -16.60 11.41
N THR A 92 -11.14 -16.14 12.43
CA THR A 92 -10.00 -15.21 12.32
C THR A 92 -8.78 -15.89 11.72
N THR A 93 -8.78 -16.03 10.40
CA THR A 93 -7.69 -16.61 9.61
C THR A 93 -6.67 -15.51 9.23
N TRP A 94 -5.44 -15.89 8.94
CA TRP A 94 -4.34 -15.00 8.50
C TRP A 94 -4.76 -13.99 7.42
N ASN A 95 -5.65 -14.37 6.51
CA ASN A 95 -6.19 -13.51 5.45
C ASN A 95 -7.00 -12.30 5.97
N GLU A 96 -7.48 -12.35 7.21
CA GLU A 96 -8.23 -11.24 7.82
C GLU A 96 -7.31 -10.23 8.52
N LEU A 97 -6.10 -10.64 8.90
CA LEU A 97 -5.11 -9.76 9.52
C LEU A 97 -4.42 -8.84 8.49
N GLU A 98 -4.22 -9.31 7.28
CA GLU A 98 -3.53 -8.54 6.24
C GLU A 98 -4.24 -7.21 5.90
N PRO A 99 -5.55 -7.15 5.65
CA PRO A 99 -6.26 -5.88 5.42
C PRO A 99 -6.21 -4.95 6.64
N VAL A 100 -6.30 -5.50 7.85
CA VAL A 100 -6.23 -4.70 9.09
C VAL A 100 -4.85 -4.09 9.26
N LEU A 101 -3.80 -4.79 8.83
CA LEU A 101 -2.42 -4.30 8.84
C LEU A 101 -2.25 -3.07 7.93
N ASP A 102 -2.72 -3.13 6.69
CA ASP A 102 -2.62 -2.01 5.74
C ASP A 102 -3.44 -0.79 6.22
N ALA A 103 -4.60 -1.01 6.83
CA ALA A 103 -5.38 0.05 7.45
C ALA A 103 -4.66 0.69 8.65
N ALA A 104 -4.00 -0.12 9.48
CA ALA A 104 -3.24 0.38 10.62
C ALA A 104 -1.98 1.15 10.15
N LEU A 105 -1.35 0.73 9.05
CA LEU A 105 -0.26 1.47 8.41
C LEU A 105 -0.73 2.83 7.87
N ASP A 106 -1.93 2.91 7.26
CA ASP A 106 -2.46 4.18 6.75
C ASP A 106 -2.75 5.20 7.87
N GLU A 107 -3.06 4.74 9.07
CA GLU A 107 -3.31 5.58 10.24
C GLU A 107 -2.05 6.13 10.90
N LEU A 108 -0.88 5.56 10.61
CA LEU A 108 0.38 6.04 11.16
C LEU A 108 0.71 7.47 10.67
N PRO A 109 1.44 8.24 11.49
CA PRO A 109 2.09 9.46 11.05
C PRO A 109 2.94 9.19 9.80
N GLU A 110 2.95 10.16 8.87
CA GLU A 110 3.68 10.03 7.59
C GLU A 110 5.11 9.51 7.73
N PRO A 111 5.96 10.05 8.64
CA PRO A 111 7.34 9.60 8.75
C PRO A 111 7.46 8.13 9.20
N SER A 112 6.59 7.68 10.11
CA SER A 112 6.59 6.30 10.62
C SER A 112 6.09 5.33 9.56
N ARG A 113 5.01 5.67 8.86
CA ARG A 113 4.48 4.87 7.76
C ARG A 113 5.51 4.72 6.64
N GLU A 114 6.12 5.82 6.21
CA GLU A 114 7.15 5.83 5.16
C GLU A 114 8.30 4.86 5.49
N LEU A 115 8.82 4.92 6.71
CA LEU A 115 9.90 4.05 7.14
C LEU A 115 9.53 2.57 7.07
N LEU A 116 8.30 2.21 7.50
CA LEU A 116 7.83 0.83 7.46
C LEU A 116 7.58 0.35 6.03
N VAL A 117 6.95 1.17 5.18
CA VAL A 117 6.72 0.83 3.78
C VAL A 117 8.04 0.61 3.05
N ARG A 118 9.00 1.52 3.19
CA ARG A 118 10.32 1.41 2.52
C ARG A 118 11.11 0.21 3.02
N HIS A 119 11.10 -0.06 4.32
CA HIS A 119 11.89 -1.15 4.87
C HIS A 119 11.26 -2.52 4.59
N PHE A 120 9.97 -2.68 4.85
CA PHE A 120 9.32 -3.99 4.81
C PHE A 120 8.63 -4.31 3.47
N LEU A 121 7.98 -3.34 2.84
CA LEU A 121 7.24 -3.58 1.60
C LEU A 121 8.10 -3.36 0.35
N GLU A 122 9.12 -2.50 0.42
CA GLU A 122 10.07 -2.26 -0.68
C GLU A 122 11.43 -2.93 -0.47
N GLY A 123 11.66 -3.56 0.69
CA GLY A 123 12.88 -4.32 0.98
C GLY A 123 14.14 -3.43 1.13
N ARG A 124 13.98 -2.13 1.40
CA ARG A 124 15.13 -1.23 1.62
C ARG A 124 15.85 -1.58 2.92
N THR A 125 17.15 -1.69 2.85
CA THR A 125 17.97 -1.95 4.05
C THR A 125 18.05 -0.73 4.96
N THR A 126 18.32 -0.96 6.25
CA THR A 126 18.56 0.13 7.22
C THR A 126 19.70 1.06 6.81
N ILE A 127 20.72 0.52 6.11
CA ILE A 127 21.85 1.29 5.59
C ILE A 127 21.40 2.23 4.48
N GLN A 128 20.57 1.74 3.53
CA GLN A 128 20.02 2.56 2.45
C GLN A 128 19.13 3.68 2.99
N ILE A 129 18.22 3.34 3.91
CA ILE A 129 17.33 4.32 4.57
C ILE A 129 18.14 5.38 5.33
N ALA A 130 19.21 4.97 6.03
CA ALA A 130 20.10 5.89 6.74
C ALA A 130 20.79 6.86 5.77
N ALA A 131 21.36 6.35 4.66
CA ALA A 131 22.02 7.16 3.65
C ALA A 131 21.07 8.18 2.99
N GLU A 132 19.87 7.76 2.61
CA GLU A 132 18.86 8.61 1.96
C GLU A 132 18.34 9.75 2.87
N ASN A 133 18.38 9.55 4.18
CA ASN A 133 17.93 10.53 5.17
C ASN A 133 19.08 11.29 5.88
N ASN A 134 20.32 11.05 5.51
CA ASN A 134 21.50 11.60 6.20
C ASN A 134 21.56 11.23 7.71
N TRP A 135 21.13 10.00 8.04
CA TRP A 135 21.20 9.47 9.40
C TRP A 135 22.32 8.44 9.57
N SER A 136 22.68 8.18 10.81
CA SER A 136 23.48 6.99 11.12
C SER A 136 22.60 5.73 11.06
N GLN A 137 23.20 4.57 10.72
CA GLN A 137 22.47 3.29 10.69
C GLN A 137 21.80 2.96 12.04
N PRO A 138 22.43 3.17 13.23
CA PRO A 138 21.74 2.98 14.51
C PRO A 138 20.52 3.89 14.68
N THR A 139 20.55 5.10 14.15
CA THR A 139 19.42 6.03 14.17
C THR A 139 18.27 5.50 13.32
N ALA A 140 18.55 5.02 12.11
CA ALA A 140 17.54 4.42 11.24
C ALA A 140 16.90 3.18 11.89
N SER A 141 17.71 2.27 12.44
CA SER A 141 17.21 1.07 13.13
C SER A 141 16.30 1.43 14.31
N ARG A 142 16.68 2.41 15.12
CA ARG A 142 15.88 2.87 16.26
C ARG A 142 14.54 3.47 15.81
N ARG A 143 14.54 4.27 14.74
CA ARG A 143 13.32 4.88 14.21
C ARG A 143 12.36 3.85 13.59
N ILE A 144 12.90 2.83 12.92
CA ILE A 144 12.08 1.71 12.40
C ILE A 144 11.48 0.92 13.57
N ALA A 145 12.25 0.64 14.63
CA ALA A 145 11.72 -0.03 15.82
C ALA A 145 10.60 0.79 16.49
N GLN A 146 10.78 2.10 16.60
CA GLN A 146 9.73 3.00 17.12
C GLN A 146 8.47 2.97 16.26
N ALA A 147 8.61 3.03 14.93
CA ALA A 147 7.47 2.96 14.00
C ALA A 147 6.73 1.61 14.10
N LEU A 148 7.44 0.50 14.33
CA LEU A 148 6.83 -0.81 14.61
C LEU A 148 6.02 -0.82 15.91
N ASP A 149 6.50 -0.19 16.97
CA ASP A 149 5.76 -0.07 18.23
C ASP A 149 4.50 0.81 18.08
N GLU A 150 4.58 1.88 17.29
CA GLU A 150 3.42 2.70 16.92
C GLU A 150 2.38 1.85 16.16
N LEU A 151 2.79 1.10 15.14
CA LEU A 151 1.92 0.20 14.39
C LEU A 151 1.25 -0.83 15.28
N ARG A 152 2.02 -1.47 16.19
CA ARG A 152 1.49 -2.42 17.17
C ARG A 152 0.44 -1.78 18.08
N THR A 153 0.64 -0.51 18.45
CA THR A 153 -0.34 0.24 19.26
C THR A 153 -1.63 0.50 18.49
N HIS A 154 -1.56 0.82 17.20
CA HIS A 154 -2.73 0.98 16.34
C HIS A 154 -3.49 -0.34 16.14
N LEU A 155 -2.77 -1.46 15.93
CA LEU A 155 -3.37 -2.79 15.82
C LEU A 155 -4.11 -3.19 17.10
N ARG A 156 -3.52 -2.92 18.29
CA ARG A 156 -4.18 -3.18 19.58
C ARG A 156 -5.47 -2.39 19.75
N LYS A 157 -5.51 -1.13 19.33
CA LYS A 157 -6.73 -0.30 19.37
C LYS A 157 -7.86 -0.88 18.51
N ARG A 158 -7.50 -1.68 17.48
CA ARG A 158 -8.44 -2.40 16.61
C ARG A 158 -8.76 -3.82 17.09
N GLY A 159 -8.35 -4.16 18.32
CA GLY A 159 -8.61 -5.47 18.92
C GLY A 159 -7.63 -6.57 18.47
N VAL A 160 -6.60 -6.23 17.70
CA VAL A 160 -5.62 -7.20 17.19
C VAL A 160 -4.36 -7.17 18.06
N ALA A 161 -4.15 -8.22 18.86
CA ALA A 161 -2.96 -8.38 19.69
C ALA A 161 -1.91 -9.22 18.95
N VAL A 162 -0.94 -8.56 18.31
CA VAL A 162 0.19 -9.23 17.63
C VAL A 162 1.51 -8.95 18.36
N SER A 163 2.39 -9.95 18.40
CA SER A 163 3.76 -9.79 18.85
C SER A 163 4.62 -9.21 17.71
N LEU A 164 5.73 -8.54 18.05
CA LEU A 164 6.69 -8.06 17.05
C LEU A 164 7.26 -9.21 16.21
N ALA A 165 7.43 -10.40 16.82
CA ALA A 165 7.89 -11.60 16.13
C ALA A 165 6.93 -12.08 15.03
N MET A 166 5.64 -11.79 15.14
CA MET A 166 4.64 -12.10 14.11
C MET A 166 4.47 -10.96 13.12
N LEU A 167 4.65 -9.71 13.56
CA LEU A 167 4.43 -8.53 12.73
C LEU A 167 5.47 -8.41 11.61
N VAL A 168 6.74 -8.70 11.91
CA VAL A 168 7.83 -8.61 10.92
C VAL A 168 7.64 -9.60 9.75
N PRO A 169 7.40 -10.91 9.97
CA PRO A 169 7.07 -11.82 8.87
C PRO A 169 5.83 -11.40 8.06
N LEU A 170 4.78 -10.92 8.72
CA LEU A 170 3.58 -10.42 8.04
C LEU A 170 3.90 -9.30 7.05
N LEU A 171 4.69 -8.33 7.47
CA LEU A 171 5.09 -7.21 6.62
C LEU A 171 5.99 -7.64 5.47
N THR A 172 6.88 -8.62 5.68
CA THR A 172 7.87 -9.06 4.67
C THR A 172 7.33 -10.09 3.70
N GLN A 173 6.45 -11.01 4.13
CA GLN A 173 5.88 -12.06 3.26
C GLN A 173 4.83 -11.52 2.29
N SER A 174 4.35 -10.32 2.52
CA SER A 174 3.23 -9.73 1.79
C SER A 174 3.62 -9.12 0.43
N THR A 175 4.88 -9.16 0.02
CA THR A 175 5.31 -8.55 -1.24
C THR A 175 5.24 -9.56 -2.38
N GLN A 176 4.19 -9.47 -3.19
CA GLN A 176 4.05 -10.23 -4.43
C GLN A 176 4.48 -9.40 -5.63
N ALA A 177 5.14 -10.05 -6.59
CA ALA A 177 5.43 -9.40 -7.86
C ALA A 177 4.14 -9.07 -8.62
N ALA A 178 4.04 -7.85 -9.13
CA ALA A 178 2.90 -7.48 -9.97
C ALA A 178 2.91 -8.31 -11.26
N PRO A 179 1.76 -8.84 -11.70
CA PRO A 179 1.66 -9.56 -12.97
C PRO A 179 2.13 -8.70 -14.15
N ALA A 180 2.74 -9.34 -15.15
CA ALA A 180 3.22 -8.64 -16.34
C ALA A 180 2.12 -7.86 -17.07
N SER A 181 0.87 -8.35 -17.01
CA SER A 181 -0.31 -7.65 -17.56
C SER A 181 -0.57 -6.30 -16.87
N VAL A 182 -0.37 -6.22 -15.55
CA VAL A 182 -0.51 -4.98 -14.78
C VAL A 182 0.58 -3.99 -15.18
N ILE A 183 1.83 -4.45 -15.27
CA ILE A 183 2.97 -3.61 -15.69
C ILE A 183 2.75 -3.09 -17.11
N ALA A 184 2.31 -3.95 -18.03
CA ALA A 184 2.03 -3.55 -19.41
C ALA A 184 0.89 -2.53 -19.53
N SER A 185 -0.14 -2.64 -18.68
CA SER A 185 -1.24 -1.66 -18.67
C SER A 185 -0.80 -0.28 -18.17
N LEU A 186 0.13 -0.23 -17.22
CA LEU A 186 0.71 1.02 -16.72
C LEU A 186 1.55 1.74 -17.78
N GLY A 187 2.23 0.99 -18.67
CA GLY A 187 2.92 1.56 -19.82
C GLY A 187 1.99 2.34 -20.75
N LYS A 188 0.75 1.88 -20.92
CA LYS A 188 -0.28 2.60 -21.70
C LYS A 188 -0.75 3.88 -21.00
N VAL A 189 -0.85 3.86 -19.68
CA VAL A 189 -1.21 5.05 -18.88
C VAL A 189 -0.15 6.14 -19.02
N ALA A 190 1.14 5.75 -18.99
CA ALA A 190 2.24 6.68 -19.17
C ALA A 190 2.21 7.35 -20.56
N LEU A 191 1.97 6.55 -21.61
CA LEU A 191 1.87 7.06 -23.00
C LEU A 191 0.64 7.97 -23.21
N ALA A 192 -0.50 7.66 -22.59
CA ALA A 192 -1.70 8.49 -22.68
C ALA A 192 -1.53 9.83 -21.97
N HIS A 193 -0.78 9.87 -20.87
CA HIS A 193 -0.52 11.10 -20.14
C HIS A 193 0.38 12.07 -20.92
N SER A 194 1.41 11.53 -21.59
CA SER A 194 2.30 12.33 -22.46
C SER A 194 1.58 12.95 -23.66
N ALA A 195 0.53 12.29 -24.19
CA ALA A 195 -0.27 12.79 -25.30
C ALA A 195 -1.25 13.92 -24.93
N THR A 196 -1.60 14.06 -23.64
CA THR A 196 -2.57 15.07 -23.18
C THR A 196 -1.88 16.36 -22.70
N SER A 197 -0.54 16.35 -22.57
CA SER A 197 0.27 17.50 -22.11
C SER A 197 0.86 18.32 -23.28
N LEU A 198 0.38 18.14 -24.50
CA LEU A 198 0.66 18.92 -25.71
C LEU A 198 -0.53 19.80 -26.06
#